data_ffe43a60c3ae915380b4ea3db646e32b
#
_entry.id   ffe43a60c3ae915380b4ea3db646e32b
#
_cell.length_a   1.000
_cell.length_b   1.000
_cell.length_c   1.000
_cell.angle_alpha   90.00
_cell.angle_beta   90.00
_cell.angle_gamma   90.00
#
_symmetry.space_group_name_H-M   'P 1'
#
loop_
_entity.id
_entity.type
_entity.pdbx_description
1 polymer ?
#
loop_
_entity_poly.entity_id
_entity_poly.type
_entity_poly.pdbx_seq_one_letter_code
_entity_poly.pdbx_strand_id
1 'polypeptide(L)'
;PVRAIEAAMETVFGMAKVRKEPFEVTPEFLEVFGREQEGEGQETSLAEKLSRFSDASYEVSNIDGLFENLMTSEGKLYCLDYEWVFDFPVPAGFVRYRSLVYFYYKYEGLMSYENAAEFLREFGIDGDTAALYAAMEESFQSWVHGDGTQGYMGNYRQRLVTLEELK
;
A
#
# COMPACT_ATOMS: atom_id res chain seq x y z
N PRO A 1 2.40 11.49 17.53
CA PRO A 1 2.89 10.64 16.43
C PRO A 1 2.16 10.94 15.12
N VAL A 2 0.81 10.98 15.09
CA VAL A 2 -0.02 11.19 13.87
C VAL A 2 0.44 12.39 13.05
N ARG A 3 0.53 13.58 13.64
CA ARG A 3 0.97 14.81 12.93
C ARG A 3 2.34 14.70 12.26
N ALA A 4 3.26 13.93 12.84
CA ALA A 4 4.58 13.73 12.24
C ALA A 4 4.51 12.82 11.03
N ILE A 5 3.65 11.79 11.08
CA ILE A 5 3.39 10.87 9.98
C ILE A 5 2.65 11.62 8.86
N GLU A 6 1.64 12.43 9.18
CA GLU A 6 0.95 13.29 8.20
C GLU A 6 1.91 14.24 7.48
N ALA A 7 2.80 14.91 8.21
CA ALA A 7 3.81 15.78 7.62
C ALA A 7 4.80 15.01 6.71
N ALA A 8 5.18 13.79 7.09
CA ALA A 8 5.99 12.93 6.26
C ALA A 8 5.24 12.49 4.99
N MET A 9 3.97 12.09 5.13
CA MET A 9 3.09 11.75 3.99
C MET A 9 2.95 12.92 3.02
N GLU A 10 2.74 14.15 3.53
CA GLU A 10 2.65 15.35 2.70
C GLU A 10 3.97 15.63 1.97
N THR A 11 5.10 15.44 2.63
CA THR A 11 6.41 15.61 2.02
C THR A 11 6.65 14.59 0.89
N VAL A 12 6.22 13.36 1.08
CA VAL A 12 6.41 12.26 0.11
C VAL A 12 5.46 12.39 -1.08
N PHE A 13 4.18 12.57 -0.80
CA PHE A 13 3.12 12.50 -1.82
C PHE A 13 2.63 13.87 -2.29
N GLY A 14 2.92 14.94 -1.56
CA GLY A 14 2.53 16.31 -1.93
C GLY A 14 3.22 16.83 -3.20
N MET A 15 4.32 16.20 -3.63
CA MET A 15 4.99 16.52 -4.89
C MET A 15 4.46 15.69 -6.08
N ALA A 16 3.71 14.62 -5.81
CA ALA A 16 3.14 13.79 -6.85
C ALA A 16 2.02 14.55 -7.58
N LYS A 17 2.06 14.54 -8.89
CA LYS A 17 1.03 15.19 -9.69
C LYS A 17 -0.23 14.34 -9.68
N VAL A 18 -1.32 14.96 -9.24
CA VAL A 18 -2.66 14.37 -9.25
C VAL A 18 -3.28 14.54 -10.63
N ARG A 19 -3.88 13.48 -11.16
CA ARG A 19 -4.67 13.53 -12.40
C ARG A 19 -5.88 14.45 -12.21
N LYS A 20 -6.30 15.09 -13.29
CA LYS A 20 -7.48 15.97 -13.28
C LYS A 20 -8.78 15.15 -13.21
N GLU A 21 -8.76 14.01 -13.86
CA GLU A 21 -9.87 13.07 -13.89
C GLU A 21 -9.86 12.20 -12.62
N PRO A 22 -11.02 11.82 -12.08
CA PRO A 22 -11.09 10.86 -10.99
C PRO A 22 -10.51 9.50 -11.43
N PHE A 23 -10.20 8.66 -10.45
CA PHE A 23 -9.76 7.30 -10.72
C PHE A 23 -10.82 6.55 -11.53
N GLU A 24 -10.38 5.89 -12.59
CA GLU A 24 -11.17 4.97 -13.38
C GLU A 24 -10.41 3.66 -13.55
N VAL A 25 -11.15 2.56 -13.49
CA VAL A 25 -10.60 1.21 -13.68
C VAL A 25 -10.23 1.02 -15.16
N THR A 26 -8.96 0.72 -15.42
CA THR A 26 -8.47 0.40 -16.77
C THR A 26 -8.11 -1.09 -16.88
N PRO A 27 -7.98 -1.65 -18.12
CA PRO A 27 -7.52 -3.02 -18.28
C PRO A 27 -6.16 -3.31 -17.65
N GLU A 28 -5.21 -2.36 -17.76
CA GLU A 28 -3.87 -2.46 -17.17
C GLU A 28 -3.94 -2.48 -15.64
N PHE A 29 -4.83 -1.67 -15.05
CA PHE A 29 -5.08 -1.67 -13.62
C PHE A 29 -5.62 -3.03 -13.16
N LEU A 30 -6.60 -3.61 -13.89
CA LEU A 30 -7.19 -4.89 -13.53
C LEU A 30 -6.20 -6.07 -13.67
N GLU A 31 -5.26 -5.98 -14.59
CA GLU A 31 -4.21 -6.99 -14.73
C GLU A 31 -3.37 -7.12 -13.45
N VAL A 32 -3.10 -6.00 -12.78
CA VAL A 32 -2.24 -5.93 -11.59
C VAL A 32 -3.06 -6.05 -10.30
N PHE A 33 -4.16 -5.31 -10.19
CA PHE A 33 -4.90 -5.10 -8.95
C PHE A 33 -6.30 -5.73 -8.94
N GLY A 34 -6.71 -6.38 -10.01
CA GLY A 34 -8.05 -6.94 -10.15
C GLY A 34 -8.14 -8.46 -10.05
N ARG A 35 -7.05 -9.13 -9.68
CA ARG A 35 -7.03 -10.59 -9.54
C ARG A 35 -7.84 -11.02 -8.33
N GLU A 36 -8.82 -11.89 -8.57
CA GLU A 36 -9.61 -12.49 -7.50
C GLU A 36 -8.90 -13.74 -6.97
N GLN A 37 -8.95 -13.93 -5.66
CA GLN A 37 -8.50 -15.19 -5.07
C GLN A 37 -9.54 -16.29 -5.28
N GLU A 38 -9.09 -17.47 -5.67
CA GLU A 38 -9.95 -18.64 -5.76
C GLU A 38 -10.48 -19.02 -4.37
N GLY A 39 -11.79 -18.93 -4.16
CA GLY A 39 -12.43 -19.52 -2.97
C GLY A 39 -13.41 -18.68 -2.19
N GLU A 40 -13.51 -17.39 -2.41
CA GLU A 40 -14.53 -16.57 -1.75
C GLU A 40 -15.70 -16.33 -2.69
N GLY A 41 -16.85 -16.92 -2.35
CA GLY A 41 -18.14 -16.61 -2.97
C GLY A 41 -18.60 -15.20 -2.59
N GLN A 42 -17.86 -14.18 -3.04
CA GLN A 42 -18.23 -12.79 -2.81
C GLN A 42 -19.36 -12.41 -3.77
N GLU A 43 -20.43 -11.85 -3.24
CA GLU A 43 -21.57 -11.34 -4.02
C GLU A 43 -21.19 -10.25 -5.04
N THR A 44 -19.99 -9.64 -4.89
CA THR A 44 -19.51 -8.54 -5.75
C THR A 44 -18.01 -8.69 -5.97
N SER A 45 -17.58 -8.76 -7.23
CA SER A 45 -16.17 -8.88 -7.58
C SER A 45 -15.34 -7.66 -7.15
N LEU A 46 -14.03 -7.84 -6.95
CA LEU A 46 -13.11 -6.74 -6.66
C LEU A 46 -13.18 -5.66 -7.76
N ALA A 47 -13.21 -6.07 -9.02
CA ALA A 47 -13.34 -5.17 -10.17
C ALA A 47 -14.64 -4.33 -10.09
N GLU A 48 -15.75 -4.92 -9.67
CA GLU A 48 -17.03 -4.20 -9.51
C GLU A 48 -17.00 -3.23 -8.32
N LYS A 49 -16.38 -3.60 -7.20
CA LYS A 49 -16.17 -2.70 -6.05
C LYS A 49 -15.30 -1.51 -6.47
N LEU A 50 -14.22 -1.76 -7.17
CA LEU A 50 -13.30 -0.73 -7.68
C LEU A 50 -13.94 0.18 -8.71
N SER A 51 -14.82 -0.32 -9.58
CA SER A 51 -15.52 0.51 -10.57
C SER A 51 -16.48 1.53 -9.96
N ARG A 52 -16.92 1.30 -8.73
CA ARG A 52 -17.77 2.21 -7.94
C ARG A 52 -16.98 3.10 -7.00
N PHE A 53 -15.68 2.85 -6.87
CA PHE A 53 -14.79 3.58 -5.98
C PHE A 53 -14.36 4.88 -6.66
N SER A 54 -14.52 6.00 -5.96
CA SER A 54 -14.10 7.32 -6.44
C SER A 54 -12.99 7.84 -5.57
N ASP A 55 -11.82 8.02 -6.15
CA ASP A 55 -10.65 8.58 -5.49
C ASP A 55 -9.88 9.45 -6.52
N ALA A 56 -8.94 10.24 -6.03
CA ALA A 56 -7.91 10.83 -6.88
C ALA A 56 -6.91 9.77 -7.31
N SER A 57 -6.24 9.99 -8.43
CA SER A 57 -5.09 9.17 -8.85
C SER A 57 -3.90 10.05 -9.20
N TYR A 58 -2.68 9.51 -9.09
CA TYR A 58 -1.49 10.21 -9.56
C TYR A 58 -1.26 10.02 -11.06
N GLU A 59 -0.58 10.98 -11.71
CA GLU A 59 -0.15 10.82 -13.11
C GLU A 59 0.82 9.62 -13.23
N VAL A 60 1.70 9.48 -12.25
CA VAL A 60 2.62 8.36 -12.09
C VAL A 60 2.56 7.91 -10.63
N SER A 61 2.26 6.67 -10.39
CA SER A 61 2.12 6.07 -9.07
C SER A 61 3.33 5.21 -8.73
N ASN A 62 4.17 5.69 -7.82
CA ASN A 62 5.22 4.87 -7.22
C ASN A 62 4.63 4.19 -5.97
N ILE A 63 4.30 2.91 -6.08
CA ILE A 63 3.73 2.15 -4.96
C ILE A 63 4.79 1.66 -3.97
N ASP A 64 6.09 1.79 -4.30
CA ASP A 64 7.21 1.59 -3.38
C ASP A 64 7.59 2.85 -2.61
N GLY A 65 6.79 3.90 -2.68
CA GLY A 65 6.92 5.10 -1.85
C GLY A 65 6.67 4.84 -0.36
N LEU A 66 7.22 3.74 0.16
CA LEU A 66 7.16 3.34 1.56
C LEU A 66 8.14 4.19 2.38
N PHE A 67 7.81 4.49 3.63
CA PHE A 67 8.71 5.29 4.47
C PHE A 67 10.09 4.68 4.63
N GLU A 68 10.21 3.36 4.59
CA GLU A 68 11.50 2.65 4.70
C GLU A 68 12.37 2.77 3.45
N ASN A 69 11.77 3.10 2.31
CA ASN A 69 12.46 3.32 1.05
C ASN A 69 12.87 4.79 0.86
N LEU A 70 12.67 5.62 1.88
CA LEU A 70 12.95 7.04 1.81
C LEU A 70 14.15 7.41 2.66
N MET A 71 15.01 8.23 2.12
CA MET A 71 16.18 8.79 2.80
C MET A 71 16.23 10.30 2.61
N THR A 72 16.54 11.01 3.69
CA THR A 72 16.84 12.43 3.62
C THR A 72 18.34 12.67 3.71
N SER A 73 18.90 13.38 2.74
CA SER A 73 20.29 13.80 2.73
C SER A 73 20.40 15.23 2.21
N GLU A 74 21.15 16.08 2.90
CA GLU A 74 21.36 17.48 2.53
C GLU A 74 20.04 18.27 2.29
N GLY A 75 18.99 17.95 3.07
CA GLY A 75 17.68 18.57 2.95
C GLY A 75 16.87 18.13 1.72
N LYS A 76 17.31 17.11 1.01
CA LYS A 76 16.59 16.50 -0.11
C LYS A 76 16.08 15.13 0.28
N LEU A 77 14.90 14.79 -0.24
CA LEU A 77 14.29 13.47 -0.12
C LEU A 77 14.71 12.61 -1.32
N TYR A 78 15.15 11.40 -1.04
CA TYR A 78 15.52 10.37 -2.03
C TYR A 78 14.63 9.15 -1.82
N CYS A 79 14.12 8.58 -2.91
CA CYS A 79 13.53 7.27 -2.93
C CYS A 79 14.61 6.25 -3.32
N LEU A 80 14.85 5.26 -2.46
CA LEU A 80 15.94 4.28 -2.63
C LEU A 80 15.47 3.08 -3.44
N ASP A 81 14.17 2.78 -3.38
CA ASP A 81 13.55 1.69 -4.08
C ASP A 81 12.32 2.20 -4.84
N TYR A 82 12.19 1.84 -6.12
CA TYR A 82 11.12 2.27 -7.01
C TYR A 82 10.93 1.26 -8.15
N GLU A 83 10.90 -0.02 -7.82
CA GLU A 83 10.71 -1.09 -8.81
C GLU A 83 9.31 -1.06 -9.42
N TRP A 84 8.30 -0.69 -8.61
CA TRP A 84 6.91 -0.72 -9.01
C TRP A 84 6.35 0.70 -9.19
N VAL A 85 6.52 1.19 -10.41
CA VAL A 85 6.04 2.51 -10.83
C VAL A 85 5.08 2.34 -12.01
N PHE A 86 3.85 2.83 -11.85
CA PHE A 86 2.79 2.69 -12.84
C PHE A 86 2.41 4.05 -13.43
N ASP A 87 2.23 4.10 -14.74
CA ASP A 87 1.79 5.28 -15.51
C ASP A 87 0.28 5.24 -15.83
N PHE A 88 -0.41 4.16 -15.46
CA PHE A 88 -1.87 4.08 -15.47
C PHE A 88 -2.48 4.57 -14.13
N PRO A 89 -3.78 4.92 -14.08
CA PRO A 89 -4.42 5.36 -12.85
C PRO A 89 -4.35 4.31 -11.74
N VAL A 90 -3.83 4.71 -10.57
CA VAL A 90 -3.89 3.94 -9.31
C VAL A 90 -4.46 4.89 -8.26
N PRO A 91 -5.42 4.46 -7.41
CA PRO A 91 -5.97 5.31 -6.37
C PRO A 91 -4.87 5.89 -5.49
N ALA A 92 -4.84 7.21 -5.32
CA ALA A 92 -3.84 7.89 -4.49
C ALA A 92 -3.92 7.43 -3.04
N GLY A 93 -5.13 7.15 -2.57
CA GLY A 93 -5.38 6.58 -1.24
C GLY A 93 -4.74 5.21 -1.06
N PHE A 94 -4.71 4.35 -2.08
CA PHE A 94 -4.03 3.05 -2.01
C PHE A 94 -2.51 3.20 -1.84
N VAL A 95 -1.88 4.11 -2.58
CA VAL A 95 -0.43 4.37 -2.45
C VAL A 95 -0.10 4.83 -1.03
N ARG A 96 -0.92 5.72 -0.45
CA ARG A 96 -0.78 6.18 0.93
C ARG A 96 -1.06 5.08 1.95
N TYR A 97 -2.08 4.26 1.73
CA TYR A 97 -2.42 3.10 2.56
C TYR A 97 -1.23 2.15 2.69
N ARG A 98 -0.56 1.80 1.57
CA ARG A 98 0.62 0.93 1.60
C ARG A 98 1.69 1.48 2.54
N SER A 99 2.07 2.75 2.41
CA SER A 99 3.08 3.38 3.29
C SER A 99 2.68 3.32 4.76
N LEU A 100 1.40 3.58 5.08
CA LEU A 100 0.90 3.55 6.44
C LEU A 100 0.85 2.13 7.02
N VAL A 101 0.37 1.17 6.26
CA VAL A 101 0.23 -0.21 6.73
C VAL A 101 1.59 -0.87 6.96
N TYR A 102 2.55 -0.67 6.06
CA TYR A 102 3.90 -1.18 6.24
C TYR A 102 4.60 -0.50 7.41
N PHE A 103 4.41 0.81 7.57
CA PHE A 103 4.91 1.54 8.74
C PHE A 103 4.30 1.00 10.05
N TYR A 104 2.98 0.77 10.09
CA TYR A 104 2.32 0.21 11.26
C TYR A 104 2.94 -1.14 11.64
N TYR A 105 2.99 -2.11 10.74
CA TYR A 105 3.51 -3.44 11.06
C TYR A 105 4.98 -3.44 11.45
N LYS A 106 5.78 -2.54 10.90
CA LYS A 106 7.19 -2.40 11.28
C LYS A 106 7.37 -1.88 12.71
N TYR A 107 6.46 -1.03 13.18
CA TYR A 107 6.56 -0.32 14.46
C TYR A 107 5.39 -0.61 15.40
N GLU A 108 4.59 -1.65 15.15
CA GLU A 108 3.40 -1.97 15.96
C GLU A 108 3.69 -2.09 17.46
N GLY A 109 4.83 -2.68 17.83
CA GLY A 109 5.26 -2.81 19.23
C GLY A 109 5.62 -1.50 19.92
N LEU A 110 5.72 -0.38 19.18
CA LEU A 110 6.01 0.97 19.70
C LEU A 110 4.77 1.88 19.66
N MET A 111 3.65 1.38 19.16
CA MET A 111 2.42 2.15 18.98
C MET A 111 1.39 1.78 20.04
N SER A 112 0.47 2.71 20.31
CA SER A 112 -0.61 2.52 21.29
C SER A 112 -1.92 2.07 20.63
N TYR A 113 -1.90 1.63 19.38
CA TYR A 113 -3.08 1.15 18.65
C TYR A 113 -3.22 -0.37 18.82
N GLU A 114 -4.44 -0.85 18.99
CA GLU A 114 -4.72 -2.28 19.15
C GLU A 114 -4.51 -3.06 17.85
N ASN A 115 -4.74 -2.39 16.71
CA ASN A 115 -4.61 -3.00 15.39
C ASN A 115 -4.40 -1.95 14.28
N ALA A 116 -4.04 -2.42 13.08
CA ALA A 116 -3.82 -1.56 11.93
C ALA A 116 -5.07 -0.76 11.52
N ALA A 117 -6.28 -1.31 11.68
CA ALA A 117 -7.51 -0.62 11.30
C ALA A 117 -7.78 0.62 12.20
N GLU A 118 -7.44 0.53 13.49
CA GLU A 118 -7.51 1.68 14.39
C GLU A 118 -6.50 2.75 13.99
N PHE A 119 -5.27 2.36 13.69
CA PHE A 119 -4.25 3.27 13.21
C PHE A 119 -4.64 3.96 11.89
N LEU A 120 -5.14 3.21 10.91
CA LEU A 120 -5.52 3.75 9.59
C LEU A 120 -6.68 4.75 9.67
N ARG A 121 -7.61 4.59 10.62
CA ARG A 121 -8.69 5.55 10.86
C ARG A 121 -8.22 6.94 11.24
N GLU A 122 -7.07 7.07 11.92
CA GLU A 122 -6.45 8.36 12.22
C GLU A 122 -6.09 9.16 10.96
N PHE A 123 -5.92 8.47 9.82
CA PHE A 123 -5.58 9.04 8.51
C PHE A 123 -6.78 9.06 7.55
N GLY A 124 -8.00 8.89 8.07
CA GLY A 124 -9.22 8.94 7.30
C GLY A 124 -9.51 7.71 6.43
N ILE A 125 -8.83 6.59 6.66
CA ILE A 125 -9.05 5.32 5.97
C ILE A 125 -9.99 4.48 6.85
N ASP A 126 -11.26 4.40 6.47
CA ASP A 126 -12.26 3.57 7.16
C ASP A 126 -12.09 2.08 6.86
N GLY A 127 -12.89 1.25 7.55
CA GLY A 127 -12.79 -0.20 7.44
C GLY A 127 -13.08 -0.75 6.04
N ASP A 128 -14.05 -0.18 5.35
CA ASP A 128 -14.45 -0.63 4.01
C ASP A 128 -13.37 -0.27 2.97
N THR A 129 -12.85 0.95 3.06
CA THR A 129 -11.72 1.42 2.23
C THR A 129 -10.46 0.62 2.51
N ALA A 130 -10.15 0.35 3.79
CA ALA A 130 -9.00 -0.47 4.18
C ALA A 130 -9.11 -1.90 3.65
N ALA A 131 -10.30 -2.51 3.69
CA ALA A 131 -10.54 -3.85 3.15
C ALA A 131 -10.38 -3.87 1.62
N LEU A 132 -10.85 -2.84 0.91
CA LEU A 132 -10.67 -2.70 -0.53
C LEU A 132 -9.18 -2.59 -0.88
N TYR A 133 -8.42 -1.75 -0.18
CA TYR A 133 -6.99 -1.59 -0.41
C TYR A 133 -6.19 -2.85 -0.02
N ALA A 134 -6.61 -3.58 1.01
CA ALA A 134 -6.01 -4.87 1.35
C ALA A 134 -6.19 -5.89 0.22
N ALA A 135 -7.38 -5.96 -0.39
CA ALA A 135 -7.63 -6.84 -1.53
C ALA A 135 -6.80 -6.44 -2.77
N MET A 136 -6.61 -5.13 -3.02
CA MET A 136 -5.69 -4.65 -4.07
C MET A 136 -4.25 -5.07 -3.78
N GLU A 137 -3.78 -4.93 -2.54
CA GLU A 137 -2.43 -5.35 -2.12
C GLU A 137 -2.23 -6.85 -2.35
N GLU A 138 -3.20 -7.66 -1.99
CA GLU A 138 -3.17 -9.10 -2.17
C GLU A 138 -3.13 -9.49 -3.66
N SER A 139 -3.93 -8.81 -4.49
CA SER A 139 -3.91 -8.95 -5.95
C SER A 139 -2.53 -8.60 -6.51
N PHE A 140 -1.95 -7.48 -6.10
CA PHE A 140 -0.61 -7.04 -6.50
C PHE A 140 0.45 -8.07 -6.10
N GLN A 141 0.44 -8.56 -4.86
CA GLN A 141 1.39 -9.56 -4.39
C GLN A 141 1.26 -10.88 -5.19
N SER A 142 0.04 -11.29 -5.51
CA SER A 142 -0.22 -12.45 -6.37
C SER A 142 0.29 -12.22 -7.79
N TRP A 143 0.16 -11.00 -8.33
CA TRP A 143 0.68 -10.65 -9.65
C TRP A 143 2.22 -10.70 -9.69
N VAL A 144 2.90 -10.20 -8.64
CA VAL A 144 4.38 -10.19 -8.56
C VAL A 144 4.96 -11.59 -8.37
N HIS A 145 4.35 -12.39 -7.49
CA HIS A 145 4.94 -13.65 -7.03
C HIS A 145 4.27 -14.90 -7.63
N GLY A 146 3.18 -14.74 -8.39
CA GLY A 146 2.37 -15.84 -8.88
C GLY A 146 1.57 -16.53 -7.77
N ASP A 147 0.91 -17.65 -8.10
CA ASP A 147 -0.04 -18.35 -7.20
C ASP A 147 0.60 -18.99 -5.94
N GLY A 148 1.89 -18.84 -5.76
CA GLY A 148 2.67 -19.36 -4.60
C GLY A 148 2.74 -18.45 -3.38
N THR A 149 2.01 -17.33 -3.35
CA THR A 149 2.20 -16.22 -2.39
C THR A 149 1.80 -16.51 -0.95
N GLN A 150 0.98 -17.53 -0.66
CA GLN A 150 0.59 -17.85 0.73
C GLN A 150 1.79 -18.14 1.66
N GLY A 151 2.97 -18.42 1.11
CA GLY A 151 4.20 -18.65 1.87
C GLY A 151 5.08 -17.41 2.11
N TYR A 152 4.92 -16.32 1.32
CA TYR A 152 5.90 -15.23 1.33
C TYR A 152 5.88 -14.40 2.62
N MET A 153 4.73 -13.95 3.07
CA MET A 153 4.62 -13.20 4.34
C MET A 153 4.93 -14.09 5.56
N GLY A 154 4.59 -15.37 5.50
CA GLY A 154 4.98 -16.37 6.51
C GLY A 154 6.50 -16.59 6.54
N ASN A 155 7.14 -16.67 5.38
CA ASN A 155 8.58 -16.86 5.23
C ASN A 155 9.39 -15.63 5.64
N TYR A 156 8.87 -14.42 5.45
CA TYR A 156 9.54 -13.18 5.87
C TYR A 156 9.64 -13.10 7.39
N ARG A 157 8.59 -13.50 8.13
CA ARG A 157 8.61 -13.58 9.60
C ARG A 157 9.53 -14.69 10.12
N GLN A 158 9.71 -15.78 9.37
CA GLN A 158 10.59 -16.91 9.76
C GLN A 158 12.07 -16.66 9.49
N ARG A 159 12.43 -15.64 8.69
CA ARG A 159 13.82 -15.30 8.36
C ARG A 159 14.44 -14.22 9.26
N LEU A 160 13.76 -13.81 10.32
CA LEU A 160 14.38 -12.94 11.33
C LEU A 160 15.44 -13.75 12.08
N VAL A 161 16.68 -13.58 11.67
CA VAL A 161 17.86 -14.14 12.37
C VAL A 161 17.94 -13.46 13.73
N THR A 162 17.96 -14.23 14.79
CA THR A 162 18.14 -13.69 16.14
C THR A 162 19.58 -13.20 16.34
N LEU A 163 19.78 -12.26 17.29
CA LEU A 163 21.13 -11.77 17.64
C LEU A 163 22.06 -12.90 18.14
N GLU A 164 21.52 -14.05 18.57
CA GLU A 164 22.30 -15.21 18.97
C GLU A 164 22.82 -16.02 17.78
N GLU A 165 22.10 -16.03 16.67
CA GLU A 165 22.53 -16.69 15.43
C GLU A 165 23.57 -15.87 14.65
N LEU A 166 23.78 -14.59 15.02
CA LEU A 166 24.80 -13.71 14.43
C LEU A 166 26.14 -13.71 15.19
N LYS A 167 26.28 -14.49 16.26
CA LYS A 167 27.54 -14.69 17.04
C LYS A 167 28.25 -15.95 16.61
#